data_a6c94c8c8527e1336fb2dd7a91847cbc
#
_entry.id   a6c94c8c8527e1336fb2dd7a91847cbc
#
_cell.length_a   1.000
_cell.length_b   1.000
_cell.length_c   1.000
_cell.angle_alpha   90.00
_cell.angle_beta   90.00
_cell.angle_gamma   90.00
#
_symmetry.space_group_name_H-M   'P 1'
#
loop_
_entity.id
_entity.type
_entity.pdbx_description
1 polymer ?
#
loop_
_entity_poly.entity_id
_entity_poly.type
_entity_poly.pdbx_seq_one_letter_code
_entity_poly.pdbx_strand_id
1 'polypeptide(L)'
;MSPLVKIQSVLAKPFMPPVFFFSGVAYDTFTLTRIDRLQDNLILLLYLVTLGFLIVLTGRLGVAAVEPAAIEPQGSSFTRFLIKARPYYPRAMQFLLGGLFSAYAIFYSRSATLTGTGIFLGVLVLLLMANEFLRDRLSNLRLLLALYALASFSFFTFFLPVMVGTIGTWVFLLGAALSVGVTLRVVQLIYQRNPERSQKEAVLVGGPAIALIGLLVGFYFLNWIPPVPLSMKFGGMYREVQRQDDRFMLSFDREWYQVWKRSQNPFPADEPIYCFTAVFAPVALNTTVYHHWYFRTNSDKPFTHADKIPIKIAGGREGGYRAYTFKQRLDPGDWRVDVETEDGRIIGRVSVSVEKQGDIQPSLR
;
A
#
# COMPACT_ATOMS: atom_id res chain seq x y z
N MET A 1 -14.70 -12.15 43.81
CA MET A 1 -13.99 -11.28 42.84
C MET A 1 -15.02 -10.74 41.87
N SER A 2 -15.17 -9.43 41.76
CA SER A 2 -16.12 -8.84 40.81
C SER A 2 -15.70 -9.19 39.36
N PRO A 3 -16.63 -9.33 38.41
CA PRO A 3 -16.32 -9.65 37.03
C PRO A 3 -15.36 -8.62 36.38
N LEU A 4 -15.38 -7.39 36.83
CA LEU A 4 -14.44 -6.33 36.40
C LEU A 4 -12.97 -6.62 36.77
N VAL A 5 -12.71 -7.17 37.97
CA VAL A 5 -11.34 -7.52 38.41
C VAL A 5 -10.80 -8.69 37.60
N LYS A 6 -11.66 -9.65 37.22
CA LYS A 6 -11.28 -10.77 36.35
C LYS A 6 -10.94 -10.31 34.93
N ILE A 7 -11.71 -9.37 34.38
CA ILE A 7 -11.43 -8.76 33.06
C ILE A 7 -10.12 -7.98 33.09
N GLN A 8 -9.88 -7.16 34.12
CA GLN A 8 -8.63 -6.41 34.29
C GLN A 8 -7.40 -7.33 34.41
N SER A 9 -7.51 -8.45 35.11
CA SER A 9 -6.40 -9.41 35.24
C SER A 9 -6.09 -10.15 33.93
N VAL A 10 -7.09 -10.39 33.07
CA VAL A 10 -6.89 -10.96 31.73
C VAL A 10 -6.25 -9.93 30.80
N LEU A 11 -6.75 -8.70 30.82
CA LEU A 11 -6.23 -7.59 29.98
C LEU A 11 -4.79 -7.17 30.35
N ALA A 12 -4.35 -7.47 31.57
CA ALA A 12 -2.99 -7.18 32.04
C ALA A 12 -1.96 -8.24 31.62
N LYS A 13 -2.38 -9.35 30.98
CA LYS A 13 -1.43 -10.39 30.54
C LYS A 13 -0.58 -9.90 29.37
N PRO A 14 0.73 -10.26 29.33
CA PRO A 14 1.69 -9.74 28.33
C PRO A 14 1.38 -10.11 26.89
N PHE A 15 0.57 -11.14 26.62
CA PHE A 15 0.17 -11.55 25.28
C PHE A 15 -1.11 -10.87 24.78
N MET A 16 -1.83 -10.12 25.61
CA MET A 16 -3.09 -9.47 25.20
C MET A 16 -2.91 -8.34 24.19
N PRO A 17 -1.91 -7.44 24.30
CA PRO A 17 -1.67 -6.43 23.28
C PRO A 17 -1.47 -7.01 21.87
N PRO A 18 -0.61 -8.01 21.65
CA PRO A 18 -0.52 -8.69 20.35
C PRO A 18 -1.85 -9.27 19.86
N VAL A 19 -2.66 -9.88 20.73
CA VAL A 19 -3.96 -10.44 20.34
C VAL A 19 -4.92 -9.34 19.86
N PHE A 20 -5.00 -8.23 20.58
CA PHE A 20 -5.83 -7.08 20.15
C PHE A 20 -5.32 -6.48 18.86
N PHE A 21 -4.01 -6.35 18.70
CA PHE A 21 -3.38 -5.86 17.49
C PHE A 21 -3.75 -6.73 16.28
N PHE A 22 -3.51 -8.04 16.34
CA PHE A 22 -3.83 -8.95 15.21
C PHE A 22 -5.33 -9.06 14.95
N SER A 23 -6.18 -9.00 15.97
CA SER A 23 -7.63 -8.94 15.76
C SER A 23 -8.07 -7.63 15.09
N GLY A 24 -7.45 -6.50 15.41
CA GLY A 24 -7.65 -5.24 14.70
C GLY A 24 -7.25 -5.32 13.22
N VAL A 25 -6.05 -5.83 12.92
CA VAL A 25 -5.59 -6.05 11.54
C VAL A 25 -6.51 -7.01 10.79
N ALA A 26 -6.94 -8.10 11.44
CA ALA A 26 -7.90 -9.03 10.84
C ALA A 26 -9.24 -8.34 10.53
N TYR A 27 -9.78 -7.59 11.47
CA TYR A 27 -10.99 -6.78 11.26
C TYR A 27 -10.83 -5.81 10.09
N ASP A 28 -9.73 -5.05 10.04
CA ASP A 28 -9.42 -4.14 8.93
C ASP A 28 -9.33 -4.88 7.59
N THR A 29 -8.76 -6.09 7.57
CA THR A 29 -8.64 -6.91 6.35
C THR A 29 -10.01 -7.29 5.77
N PHE A 30 -10.99 -7.54 6.64
CA PHE A 30 -12.37 -7.87 6.23
C PHE A 30 -13.20 -6.62 5.90
N THR A 31 -13.00 -5.51 6.60
CA THR A 31 -13.79 -4.28 6.44
C THR A 31 -13.25 -3.37 5.35
N LEU A 32 -11.93 -3.22 5.23
CA LEU A 32 -11.28 -2.42 4.20
C LEU A 32 -11.17 -3.19 2.88
N THR A 33 -12.30 -3.57 2.30
CA THR A 33 -12.34 -4.36 1.06
C THR A 33 -12.07 -3.54 -0.18
N ARG A 34 -12.36 -2.23 -0.15
CA ARG A 34 -12.29 -1.33 -1.31
C ARG A 34 -11.53 -0.06 -0.97
N ILE A 35 -10.55 0.28 -1.82
CA ILE A 35 -9.74 1.51 -1.71
C ILE A 35 -10.57 2.76 -2.05
N ASP A 36 -11.61 2.62 -2.88
CA ASP A 36 -12.41 3.70 -3.45
C ASP A 36 -13.64 4.10 -2.61
N ARG A 37 -13.84 3.49 -1.44
CA ARG A 37 -14.90 3.92 -0.51
C ARG A 37 -14.55 5.26 0.11
N LEU A 38 -15.34 6.29 -0.19
CA LEU A 38 -15.14 7.63 0.35
C LEU A 38 -15.18 7.66 1.88
N GLN A 39 -16.05 6.87 2.49
CA GLN A 39 -16.18 6.79 3.96
C GLN A 39 -14.89 6.30 4.61
N ASP A 40 -14.27 5.22 4.10
CA ASP A 40 -13.03 4.67 4.63
C ASP A 40 -11.89 5.71 4.50
N ASN A 41 -11.82 6.37 3.36
CA ASN A 41 -10.83 7.45 3.12
C ASN A 41 -11.02 8.65 4.04
N LEU A 42 -12.27 9.04 4.34
CA LEU A 42 -12.57 10.11 5.29
C LEU A 42 -12.17 9.73 6.73
N ILE A 43 -12.38 8.48 7.12
CA ILE A 43 -11.93 7.97 8.44
C ILE A 43 -10.40 8.02 8.52
N LEU A 44 -9.68 7.58 7.49
CA LEU A 44 -8.21 7.64 7.45
C LEU A 44 -7.71 9.09 7.46
N LEU A 45 -8.38 10.01 6.76
CA LEU A 45 -8.07 11.43 6.81
C LEU A 45 -8.28 11.98 8.22
N LEU A 46 -9.38 11.62 8.89
CA LEU A 46 -9.65 12.01 10.27
C LEU A 46 -8.57 11.49 11.23
N TYR A 47 -8.12 10.24 11.05
CA TYR A 47 -7.02 9.68 11.83
C TYR A 47 -5.74 10.47 11.61
N LEU A 48 -5.41 10.81 10.36
CA LEU A 48 -4.22 11.58 10.02
C LEU A 48 -4.24 12.99 10.61
N VAL A 49 -5.38 13.67 10.51
CA VAL A 49 -5.57 15.03 11.08
C VAL A 49 -5.48 14.99 12.60
N THR A 50 -6.14 14.03 13.25
CA THR A 50 -6.11 13.85 14.71
C THR A 50 -4.70 13.51 15.19
N LEU A 51 -3.98 12.66 14.47
CA LEU A 51 -2.59 12.33 14.77
C LEU A 51 -1.71 13.59 14.70
N GLY A 52 -1.80 14.37 13.62
CA GLY A 52 -1.07 15.62 13.47
C GLY A 52 -1.36 16.60 14.61
N PHE A 53 -2.63 16.73 15.00
CA PHE A 53 -3.04 17.57 16.13
C PHE A 53 -2.41 17.09 17.46
N LEU A 54 -2.43 15.78 17.74
CA LEU A 54 -1.79 15.22 18.94
C LEU A 54 -0.28 15.42 18.95
N ILE A 55 0.39 15.31 17.78
CA ILE A 55 1.83 15.60 17.66
C ILE A 55 2.12 17.07 17.96
N VAL A 56 1.31 18.00 17.44
CA VAL A 56 1.44 19.44 17.76
C VAL A 56 1.26 19.68 19.26
N LEU A 57 0.25 19.08 19.88
CA LEU A 57 0.03 19.22 21.32
C LEU A 57 1.22 18.67 22.12
N THR A 58 1.68 17.48 21.78
CA THR A 58 2.85 16.86 22.44
C THR A 58 4.11 17.70 22.27
N GLY A 59 4.35 18.22 21.07
CA GLY A 59 5.50 19.08 20.79
C GLY A 59 5.45 20.42 21.52
N ARG A 60 4.27 21.01 21.67
CA ARG A 60 4.07 22.28 22.37
C ARG A 60 4.15 22.17 23.89
N LEU A 61 3.54 21.12 24.43
CA LEU A 61 3.49 20.91 25.90
C LEU A 61 4.80 20.35 26.46
N GLY A 62 5.75 20.01 25.57
CA GLY A 62 6.98 19.30 25.92
C GLY A 62 6.71 17.83 26.28
N VAL A 63 7.66 16.95 25.95
CA VAL A 63 7.62 15.53 26.34
C VAL A 63 8.10 15.38 27.81
N ALA A 64 8.69 16.43 28.37
CA ALA A 64 9.21 16.39 29.71
C ALA A 64 8.11 16.02 30.71
N ALA A 65 8.42 15.01 31.51
CA ALA A 65 7.73 14.71 32.75
C ALA A 65 7.78 15.96 33.64
N VAL A 66 6.82 16.84 33.48
CA VAL A 66 6.52 17.80 34.54
C VAL A 66 5.72 16.98 35.54
N GLU A 67 6.32 16.80 36.73
CA GLU A 67 5.62 16.36 37.92
C GLU A 67 4.25 17.04 37.99
N PRO A 68 3.21 16.39 38.48
CA PRO A 68 1.86 16.96 38.55
C PRO A 68 1.73 18.09 39.59
N ALA A 69 2.85 18.65 40.05
CA ALA A 69 2.86 19.67 41.05
C ALA A 69 2.86 21.07 40.42
N ALA A 70 1.82 21.83 40.72
CA ALA A 70 1.80 23.27 40.90
C ALA A 70 1.68 24.21 39.68
N ILE A 71 1.00 23.86 38.61
CA ILE A 71 0.42 24.92 37.77
C ILE A 71 -1.09 24.68 37.71
N GLU A 72 -1.85 25.43 38.53
CA GLU A 72 -3.27 25.59 38.27
C GLU A 72 -3.42 26.11 36.84
N PRO A 73 -4.10 25.36 35.95
CA PRO A 73 -4.20 25.74 34.56
C PRO A 73 -5.11 26.97 34.47
N GLN A 74 -4.53 28.17 34.41
CA GLN A 74 -5.23 29.36 33.98
C GLN A 74 -5.56 29.21 32.49
N GLY A 75 -6.78 28.80 32.18
CA GLY A 75 -7.19 28.64 30.83
C GLY A 75 -8.64 28.13 30.70
N SER A 76 -9.15 28.15 29.48
CA SER A 76 -10.47 27.62 29.12
C SER A 76 -10.64 26.18 29.62
N SER A 77 -11.88 25.78 29.92
CA SER A 77 -12.22 24.39 30.32
C SER A 77 -11.67 23.34 29.32
N PHE A 78 -11.57 23.71 28.04
CA PHE A 78 -10.97 22.87 26.98
C PHE A 78 -9.45 22.71 27.19
N THR A 79 -8.72 23.79 27.55
CA THR A 79 -7.28 23.70 27.82
C THR A 79 -6.98 22.80 29.02
N ARG A 80 -7.80 22.90 30.06
CA ARG A 80 -7.72 22.03 31.24
C ARG A 80 -7.95 20.57 30.91
N PHE A 81 -8.95 20.29 30.06
CA PHE A 81 -9.22 18.93 29.55
C PHE A 81 -8.03 18.37 28.78
N LEU A 82 -7.44 19.14 27.86
CA LEU A 82 -6.27 18.71 27.06
C LEU A 82 -5.07 18.39 27.99
N ILE A 83 -4.79 19.23 28.99
CA ILE A 83 -3.69 18.97 29.93
C ILE A 83 -3.97 17.69 30.73
N LYS A 84 -5.19 17.47 31.21
CA LYS A 84 -5.58 16.27 31.95
C LYS A 84 -5.53 14.99 31.05
N ALA A 85 -5.78 15.11 29.75
CA ALA A 85 -5.73 14.01 28.78
C ALA A 85 -4.29 13.66 28.35
N ARG A 86 -3.26 14.47 28.69
CA ARG A 86 -1.87 14.30 28.27
C ARG A 86 -1.29 12.87 28.47
N PRO A 87 -1.52 12.17 29.59
CA PRO A 87 -1.02 10.82 29.82
C PRO A 87 -1.54 9.78 28.81
N TYR A 88 -2.64 10.09 28.10
CA TYR A 88 -3.26 9.22 27.12
C TYR A 88 -2.78 9.48 25.68
N TYR A 89 -2.07 10.58 25.41
CA TYR A 89 -1.62 10.95 24.06
C TYR A 89 -0.76 9.87 23.40
N PRO A 90 0.24 9.25 24.06
CA PRO A 90 1.03 8.19 23.42
C PRO A 90 0.16 7.00 22.99
N ARG A 91 -0.82 6.60 23.83
CA ARG A 91 -1.73 5.50 23.51
C ARG A 91 -2.65 5.84 22.32
N ALA A 92 -3.18 7.08 22.29
CA ALA A 92 -4.01 7.55 21.21
C ALA A 92 -3.22 7.64 19.89
N MET A 93 -1.99 8.16 19.92
CA MET A 93 -1.11 8.20 18.75
C MET A 93 -0.74 6.79 18.26
N GLN A 94 -0.45 5.86 19.17
CA GLN A 94 -0.20 4.46 18.83
C GLN A 94 -1.40 3.81 18.14
N PHE A 95 -2.61 4.03 18.65
CA PHE A 95 -3.84 3.54 18.04
C PHE A 95 -4.05 4.10 16.64
N LEU A 96 -3.89 5.42 16.46
CA LEU A 96 -4.05 6.07 15.15
C LEU A 96 -2.99 5.62 14.14
N LEU A 97 -1.72 5.51 14.55
CA LEU A 97 -0.65 4.99 13.70
C LEU A 97 -0.90 3.52 13.32
N GLY A 98 -1.34 2.69 14.28
CA GLY A 98 -1.69 1.29 14.03
C GLY A 98 -2.78 1.15 12.99
N GLY A 99 -3.88 1.90 13.11
CA GLY A 99 -4.97 1.91 12.13
C GLY A 99 -4.54 2.41 10.75
N LEU A 100 -3.74 3.49 10.68
CA LEU A 100 -3.21 4.00 9.43
C LEU A 100 -2.29 2.99 8.74
N PHE A 101 -1.30 2.43 9.45
CA PHE A 101 -0.37 1.47 8.85
C PHE A 101 -1.05 0.14 8.50
N SER A 102 -2.04 -0.32 9.28
CA SER A 102 -2.86 -1.47 8.94
C SER A 102 -3.58 -1.27 7.61
N ALA A 103 -4.29 -0.14 7.46
CA ALA A 103 -4.99 0.20 6.23
C ALA A 103 -4.02 0.29 5.02
N TYR A 104 -2.88 0.95 5.19
CA TYR A 104 -1.89 1.07 4.12
C TYR A 104 -1.26 -0.27 3.75
N ALA A 105 -0.90 -1.11 4.73
CA ALA A 105 -0.41 -2.45 4.45
C ALA A 105 -1.40 -3.26 3.62
N ILE A 106 -2.72 -3.17 3.93
CA ILE A 106 -3.78 -3.84 3.19
C ILE A 106 -3.92 -3.25 1.78
N PHE A 107 -3.96 -1.93 1.63
CA PHE A 107 -4.16 -1.28 0.33
C PHE A 107 -2.97 -1.48 -0.60
N TYR A 108 -1.76 -1.32 -0.09
CA TYR A 108 -0.55 -1.52 -0.88
C TYR A 108 -0.30 -3.00 -1.21
N SER A 109 -0.66 -3.94 -0.31
CA SER A 109 -0.53 -5.38 -0.60
C SER A 109 -1.37 -5.81 -1.80
N ARG A 110 -2.52 -5.18 -2.00
CA ARG A 110 -3.41 -5.45 -3.13
C ARG A 110 -2.85 -4.96 -4.46
N SER A 111 -1.97 -3.98 -4.45
CA SER A 111 -1.33 -3.38 -5.64
C SER A 111 0.13 -3.83 -5.81
N ALA A 112 0.71 -4.50 -4.81
CA ALA A 112 2.11 -4.94 -4.86
C ALA A 112 2.28 -6.19 -5.73
N THR A 113 3.34 -6.19 -6.53
CA THR A 113 3.89 -7.40 -7.14
C THR A 113 5.03 -7.92 -6.27
N LEU A 114 5.17 -9.24 -6.14
CA LEU A 114 6.15 -9.85 -5.23
C LEU A 114 7.62 -9.48 -5.54
N THR A 115 7.92 -9.01 -6.74
CA THR A 115 9.30 -8.84 -7.22
C THR A 115 9.88 -7.43 -7.06
N GLY A 116 9.09 -6.38 -7.12
CA GLY A 116 9.63 -5.01 -7.11
C GLY A 116 9.13 -4.15 -5.95
N THR A 117 7.85 -4.27 -5.65
CA THR A 117 7.16 -3.42 -4.68
C THR A 117 7.06 -4.06 -3.29
N GLY A 118 7.54 -5.29 -3.14
CA GLY A 118 7.54 -6.04 -1.88
C GLY A 118 8.36 -5.37 -0.78
N ILE A 119 9.41 -4.63 -1.13
CA ILE A 119 10.25 -3.91 -0.15
C ILE A 119 9.44 -2.84 0.57
N PHE A 120 8.73 -1.99 -0.17
CA PHE A 120 7.91 -0.92 0.43
C PHE A 120 6.78 -1.51 1.30
N LEU A 121 6.12 -2.55 0.81
CA LEU A 121 5.12 -3.28 1.58
C LEU A 121 5.73 -3.90 2.85
N GLY A 122 6.91 -4.52 2.74
CA GLY A 122 7.64 -5.07 3.88
C GLY A 122 7.95 -4.02 4.95
N VAL A 123 8.33 -2.80 4.55
CA VAL A 123 8.53 -1.67 5.46
C VAL A 123 7.23 -1.29 6.16
N LEU A 124 6.10 -1.20 5.45
CA LEU A 124 4.80 -0.89 6.06
C LEU A 124 4.37 -1.96 7.07
N VAL A 125 4.51 -3.24 6.72
CA VAL A 125 4.20 -4.36 7.62
C VAL A 125 5.13 -4.37 8.83
N LEU A 126 6.43 -4.13 8.63
CA LEU A 126 7.40 -4.04 9.72
C LEU A 126 7.06 -2.87 10.67
N LEU A 127 6.68 -1.72 10.15
CA LEU A 127 6.25 -0.57 10.97
C LEU A 127 4.93 -0.85 11.69
N LEU A 128 4.02 -1.56 11.04
CA LEU A 128 2.79 -2.01 11.68
C LEU A 128 3.09 -2.91 12.87
N MET A 129 3.98 -3.89 12.72
CA MET A 129 4.42 -4.77 13.81
C MET A 129 5.23 -3.98 14.87
N ALA A 130 6.16 -3.13 14.43
CA ALA A 130 7.00 -2.33 15.32
C ALA A 130 6.20 -1.31 16.14
N ASN A 131 5.03 -0.87 15.64
CA ASN A 131 4.18 0.10 16.34
C ASN A 131 3.84 -0.35 17.77
N GLU A 132 3.67 -1.65 18.00
CA GLU A 132 3.44 -2.20 19.33
C GLU A 132 4.66 -2.03 20.24
N PHE A 133 5.87 -2.13 19.70
CA PHE A 133 7.14 -2.01 20.44
C PHE A 133 7.65 -0.57 20.51
N LEU A 134 7.14 0.34 19.67
CA LEU A 134 7.53 1.75 19.64
C LEU A 134 6.86 2.60 20.71
N ARG A 135 5.95 2.07 21.50
CA ARG A 135 5.16 2.81 22.50
C ARG A 135 6.02 3.72 23.38
N ASP A 136 7.12 3.20 23.92
CA ASP A 136 8.01 3.95 24.82
C ASP A 136 8.88 4.96 24.06
N ARG A 137 9.02 4.80 22.75
CA ARG A 137 9.76 5.69 21.85
C ARG A 137 8.90 6.79 21.22
N LEU A 138 7.57 6.70 21.32
CA LEU A 138 6.64 7.74 20.81
C LEU A 138 6.74 9.08 21.58
N SER A 139 7.58 9.16 22.60
CA SER A 139 8.00 10.42 23.21
C SER A 139 9.01 11.21 22.35
N ASN A 140 9.69 10.54 21.40
CA ASN A 140 10.67 11.18 20.52
C ASN A 140 9.98 11.90 19.37
N LEU A 141 10.01 13.24 19.38
CA LEU A 141 9.34 14.07 18.38
C LEU A 141 9.86 13.84 16.95
N ARG A 142 11.17 13.52 16.78
CA ARG A 142 11.74 13.21 15.45
C ARG A 142 11.13 11.94 14.87
N LEU A 143 10.99 10.90 15.71
CA LEU A 143 10.37 9.65 15.30
C LEU A 143 8.89 9.86 14.98
N LEU A 144 8.15 10.59 15.81
CA LEU A 144 6.74 10.90 15.55
C LEU A 144 6.54 11.64 14.23
N LEU A 145 7.38 12.64 13.95
CA LEU A 145 7.32 13.38 12.68
C LEU A 145 7.68 12.51 11.49
N ALA A 146 8.66 11.60 11.61
CA ALA A 146 9.00 10.67 10.55
C ALA A 146 7.86 9.67 10.26
N LEU A 147 7.23 9.11 11.30
CA LEU A 147 6.05 8.23 11.17
C LEU A 147 4.85 8.98 10.59
N TYR A 148 4.64 10.22 10.99
CA TYR A 148 3.60 11.08 10.45
C TYR A 148 3.83 11.43 8.98
N ALA A 149 5.06 11.74 8.60
CA ALA A 149 5.45 12.00 7.21
C ALA A 149 5.19 10.78 6.33
N LEU A 150 5.58 9.58 6.79
CA LEU A 150 5.30 8.33 6.09
C LEU A 150 3.80 8.06 5.98
N ALA A 151 3.04 8.26 7.06
CA ALA A 151 1.59 8.08 7.06
C ALA A 151 0.90 9.08 6.10
N SER A 152 1.31 10.35 6.12
CA SER A 152 0.81 11.39 5.20
C SER A 152 1.14 11.07 3.76
N PHE A 153 2.40 10.67 3.47
CA PHE A 153 2.83 10.27 2.15
C PHE A 153 2.02 9.07 1.63
N SER A 154 1.90 8.02 2.43
CA SER A 154 1.13 6.84 2.06
C SER A 154 -0.34 7.17 1.80
N PHE A 155 -0.94 8.05 2.60
CA PHE A 155 -2.32 8.50 2.40
C PHE A 155 -2.49 9.24 1.07
N PHE A 156 -1.73 10.31 0.83
CA PHE A 156 -1.94 11.14 -0.34
C PHE A 156 -1.59 10.42 -1.64
N THR A 157 -0.61 9.52 -1.63
CA THR A 157 -0.21 8.80 -2.85
C THR A 157 -1.25 7.79 -3.33
N PHE A 158 -2.12 7.25 -2.47
CA PHE A 158 -3.25 6.44 -2.93
C PHE A 158 -4.56 7.22 -3.03
N PHE A 159 -4.79 8.20 -2.15
CA PHE A 159 -6.05 8.95 -2.09
C PHE A 159 -6.24 9.89 -3.28
N LEU A 160 -5.19 10.62 -3.67
CA LEU A 160 -5.27 11.58 -4.78
C LEU A 160 -5.66 10.94 -6.12
N PRO A 161 -5.05 9.82 -6.56
CA PRO A 161 -5.49 9.15 -7.78
C PRO A 161 -6.97 8.76 -7.76
N VAL A 162 -7.49 8.35 -6.59
CA VAL A 162 -8.92 8.03 -6.43
C VAL A 162 -9.79 9.27 -6.58
N MET A 163 -9.37 10.40 -6.02
CA MET A 163 -10.13 11.66 -6.07
C MET A 163 -10.08 12.33 -7.44
N VAL A 164 -8.91 12.34 -8.07
CA VAL A 164 -8.69 13.00 -9.37
C VAL A 164 -9.17 12.12 -10.53
N GLY A 165 -9.29 10.80 -10.33
CA GLY A 165 -9.71 9.84 -11.36
C GLY A 165 -8.63 9.57 -12.41
N THR A 166 -7.37 9.93 -12.15
CA THR A 166 -6.22 9.67 -13.04
C THR A 166 -5.02 9.16 -12.26
N ILE A 167 -4.17 8.39 -12.95
CA ILE A 167 -2.90 7.91 -12.41
C ILE A 167 -1.77 8.48 -13.26
N GLY A 168 -0.68 8.81 -12.61
CA GLY A 168 0.51 9.29 -13.30
C GLY A 168 1.50 9.92 -12.34
N THR A 169 2.70 10.12 -12.82
CA THR A 169 3.81 10.70 -12.03
C THR A 169 3.45 12.07 -11.44
N TRP A 170 2.68 12.90 -12.16
CA TRP A 170 2.29 14.21 -11.66
C TRP A 170 1.34 14.13 -10.45
N VAL A 171 0.37 13.19 -10.44
CA VAL A 171 -0.55 12.97 -9.30
C VAL A 171 0.23 12.49 -8.09
N PHE A 172 1.19 11.58 -8.31
CA PHE A 172 2.07 11.10 -7.27
C PHE A 172 2.92 12.23 -6.66
N LEU A 173 3.55 13.06 -7.51
CA LEU A 173 4.35 14.21 -7.05
C LEU A 173 3.51 15.24 -6.31
N LEU A 174 2.26 15.46 -6.71
CA LEU A 174 1.32 16.29 -5.98
C LEU A 174 1.05 15.71 -4.58
N GLY A 175 0.87 14.38 -4.47
CA GLY A 175 0.71 13.69 -3.19
C GLY A 175 1.93 13.85 -2.28
N ALA A 176 3.13 13.69 -2.85
CA ALA A 176 4.38 13.92 -2.14
C ALA A 176 4.51 15.38 -1.67
N ALA A 177 4.18 16.34 -2.51
CA ALA A 177 4.22 17.77 -2.17
C ALA A 177 3.23 18.12 -1.05
N LEU A 178 2.00 17.58 -1.09
CA LEU A 178 1.02 17.74 -0.01
C LEU A 178 1.53 17.13 1.30
N SER A 179 2.19 15.98 1.23
CA SER A 179 2.77 15.32 2.43
C SER A 179 3.87 16.18 3.04
N VAL A 180 4.73 16.77 2.21
CA VAL A 180 5.74 17.76 2.66
C VAL A 180 5.05 18.96 3.29
N GLY A 181 4.05 19.55 2.62
CA GLY A 181 3.32 20.72 3.11
C GLY A 181 2.66 20.48 4.47
N VAL A 182 1.95 19.36 4.63
CA VAL A 182 1.29 19.00 5.89
C VAL A 182 2.31 18.74 6.99
N THR A 183 3.40 18.03 6.71
CA THR A 183 4.49 17.76 7.66
C THR A 183 5.16 19.06 8.10
N LEU A 184 5.51 19.94 7.16
CA LEU A 184 6.08 21.26 7.46
C LEU A 184 5.10 22.10 8.30
N ARG A 185 3.79 22.03 7.99
CA ARG A 185 2.77 22.74 8.76
C ARG A 185 2.72 22.27 10.21
N VAL A 186 2.81 20.95 10.45
CA VAL A 186 2.88 20.38 11.81
C VAL A 186 4.12 20.89 12.53
N VAL A 187 5.30 20.83 11.89
CA VAL A 187 6.55 21.37 12.45
C VAL A 187 6.39 22.86 12.77
N GLN A 188 5.93 23.65 11.82
CA GLN A 188 5.69 25.10 12.01
C GLN A 188 4.75 25.37 13.19
N LEU A 189 3.64 24.64 13.32
CA LEU A 189 2.70 24.80 14.42
C LEU A 189 3.32 24.48 15.79
N ILE A 190 4.28 23.54 15.86
CA ILE A 190 5.01 23.22 17.09
C ILE A 190 5.88 24.40 17.54
N TYR A 191 6.58 25.01 16.58
CA TYR A 191 7.64 26.01 16.87
C TYR A 191 7.14 27.48 16.89
N GLN A 192 6.03 27.81 16.22
CA GLN A 192 5.51 29.18 16.12
C GLN A 192 5.20 29.88 17.47
N ARG A 193 4.93 29.14 18.53
CA ARG A 193 4.56 29.69 19.84
C ARG A 193 5.66 29.53 20.91
N ASN A 194 6.85 29.09 20.54
CA ASN A 194 7.98 28.94 21.44
C ASN A 194 9.15 29.82 20.97
N PRO A 195 9.24 31.08 21.35
CA PRO A 195 10.30 32.01 20.92
C PRO A 195 11.71 31.57 21.35
N GLU A 196 11.83 30.72 22.36
CA GLU A 196 13.11 30.16 22.82
C GLU A 196 13.63 29.03 21.92
N ARG A 197 12.79 28.44 21.08
CA ARG A 197 13.18 27.36 20.18
C ARG A 197 13.65 27.89 18.84
N SER A 198 14.94 27.70 18.58
CA SER A 198 15.61 28.15 17.35
C SER A 198 15.06 27.48 16.09
N GLN A 199 15.09 28.19 14.95
CA GLN A 199 14.85 27.63 13.62
C GLN A 199 15.75 26.42 13.33
N LYS A 200 16.97 26.38 13.88
CA LYS A 200 17.88 25.23 13.78
C LYS A 200 17.31 23.97 14.41
N GLU A 201 16.60 24.08 15.52
CA GLU A 201 15.92 22.93 16.16
C GLU A 201 14.76 22.44 15.31
N ALA A 202 13.97 23.33 14.72
CA ALA A 202 12.88 22.95 13.81
C ALA A 202 13.41 22.15 12.61
N VAL A 203 14.53 22.57 12.03
CA VAL A 203 15.20 21.84 10.95
C VAL A 203 15.77 20.51 11.43
N LEU A 204 16.42 20.49 12.60
CA LEU A 204 16.99 19.25 13.16
C LEU A 204 15.93 18.19 13.49
N VAL A 205 14.73 18.62 13.89
CA VAL A 205 13.63 17.73 14.26
C VAL A 205 12.75 17.36 13.06
N GLY A 206 12.47 18.32 12.17
CA GLY A 206 11.64 18.11 10.97
C GLY A 206 12.41 17.57 9.75
N GLY A 207 13.72 17.88 9.67
CA GLY A 207 14.58 17.50 8.53
C GLY A 207 14.55 16.01 8.19
N PRO A 208 14.70 15.11 9.17
CA PRO A 208 14.61 13.66 8.90
C PRO A 208 13.27 13.23 8.30
N ALA A 209 12.16 13.84 8.69
CA ALA A 209 10.83 13.54 8.14
C ALA A 209 10.73 13.96 6.65
N ILE A 210 11.27 15.13 6.30
CA ILE A 210 11.30 15.61 4.92
C ILE A 210 12.29 14.78 4.07
N ALA A 211 13.45 14.43 4.63
CA ALA A 211 14.41 13.56 3.96
C ALA A 211 13.81 12.18 3.67
N LEU A 212 12.99 11.65 4.59
CA LEU A 212 12.25 10.39 4.38
C LEU A 212 11.29 10.50 3.19
N ILE A 213 10.51 11.59 3.08
CA ILE A 213 9.63 11.80 1.90
C ILE A 213 10.46 11.86 0.62
N GLY A 214 11.60 12.56 0.62
CA GLY A 214 12.52 12.59 -0.53
C GLY A 214 13.03 11.20 -0.91
N LEU A 215 13.40 10.38 0.06
CA LEU A 215 13.79 8.97 -0.15
C LEU A 215 12.65 8.15 -0.77
N LEU A 216 11.42 8.32 -0.27
CA LEU A 216 10.23 7.63 -0.81
C LEU A 216 9.94 8.06 -2.25
N VAL A 217 10.13 9.34 -2.58
CA VAL A 217 10.05 9.82 -3.97
C VAL A 217 11.11 9.13 -4.83
N GLY A 218 12.34 8.96 -4.33
CA GLY A 218 13.37 8.16 -4.99
C GLY A 218 12.93 6.71 -5.22
N PHE A 219 12.35 6.05 -4.24
CA PHE A 219 11.82 4.69 -4.35
C PHE A 219 10.69 4.58 -5.38
N TYR A 220 9.90 5.64 -5.54
CA TYR A 220 8.91 5.70 -6.60
C TYR A 220 9.57 5.61 -7.98
N PHE A 221 10.60 6.38 -8.27
CA PHE A 221 11.31 6.34 -9.56
C PHE A 221 12.10 5.05 -9.77
N LEU A 222 12.49 4.35 -8.70
CA LEU A 222 13.08 3.02 -8.75
C LEU A 222 12.05 1.88 -8.95
N ASN A 223 10.75 2.20 -9.08
CA ASN A 223 9.65 1.24 -9.16
C ASN A 223 9.51 0.31 -7.93
N TRP A 224 9.95 0.75 -6.76
CA TRP A 224 9.78 0.04 -5.49
C TRP A 224 8.44 0.32 -4.80
N ILE A 225 7.79 1.43 -5.17
CA ILE A 225 6.44 1.75 -4.69
C ILE A 225 5.43 1.31 -5.77
N PRO A 226 4.41 0.50 -5.43
CA PRO A 226 3.42 0.04 -6.41
C PRO A 226 2.58 1.19 -6.96
N PRO A 227 2.07 1.08 -8.20
CA PRO A 227 1.20 2.07 -8.81
C PRO A 227 -0.22 1.99 -8.24
N VAL A 228 -0.38 2.26 -6.96
CA VAL A 228 -1.71 2.31 -6.32
C VAL A 228 -2.57 3.42 -6.97
N PRO A 229 -3.88 3.21 -7.12
CA PRO A 229 -4.72 2.11 -6.62
C PRO A 229 -4.96 0.97 -7.61
N LEU A 230 -4.13 0.80 -8.65
CA LEU A 230 -4.25 -0.33 -9.58
C LEU A 230 -3.72 -1.62 -8.98
N SER A 231 -4.39 -2.73 -9.29
CA SER A 231 -3.91 -4.06 -8.91
C SER A 231 -4.31 -5.12 -9.92
N MET A 232 -3.39 -6.02 -10.25
CA MET A 232 -3.73 -7.20 -11.03
C MET A 232 -4.35 -8.26 -10.12
N LYS A 233 -5.66 -8.49 -10.26
CA LYS A 233 -6.40 -9.49 -9.49
C LYS A 233 -6.14 -10.90 -9.96
N PHE A 234 -5.94 -11.03 -11.25
CA PHE A 234 -5.77 -12.30 -11.92
C PHE A 234 -5.00 -12.10 -13.23
N GLY A 235 -4.18 -13.08 -13.61
CA GLY A 235 -3.49 -13.12 -14.90
C GLY A 235 -2.97 -14.52 -15.19
N GLY A 236 -3.00 -14.90 -16.48
CA GLY A 236 -2.52 -16.20 -16.92
C GLY A 236 -2.47 -16.31 -18.44
N MET A 237 -1.84 -17.38 -18.90
CA MET A 237 -1.79 -17.78 -20.32
C MET A 237 -2.75 -18.91 -20.58
N TYR A 238 -3.46 -18.83 -21.70
CA TYR A 238 -4.54 -19.76 -22.07
C TYR A 238 -4.47 -20.13 -23.54
N ARG A 239 -4.98 -21.32 -23.88
CA ARG A 239 -5.13 -21.77 -25.30
C ARG A 239 -6.26 -21.05 -26.00
N GLU A 240 -7.32 -20.74 -25.24
CA GLU A 240 -8.49 -20.08 -25.77
C GLU A 240 -9.15 -19.20 -24.72
N VAL A 241 -9.66 -18.05 -25.15
CA VAL A 241 -10.45 -17.13 -24.34
C VAL A 241 -11.74 -16.83 -25.09
N GLN A 242 -12.84 -17.42 -24.65
CA GLN A 242 -14.17 -17.15 -25.20
C GLN A 242 -14.96 -16.25 -24.23
N ARG A 243 -15.64 -15.27 -24.78
CA ARG A 243 -16.58 -14.45 -24.02
C ARG A 243 -17.99 -14.98 -24.21
N GLN A 244 -18.61 -15.44 -23.14
CA GLN A 244 -20.02 -15.82 -23.10
C GLN A 244 -20.73 -14.87 -22.13
N ASP A 245 -21.60 -14.02 -22.67
CA ASP A 245 -22.31 -12.97 -21.93
C ASP A 245 -21.34 -12.08 -21.13
N ASP A 246 -21.40 -12.13 -19.81
CA ASP A 246 -20.54 -11.35 -18.89
C ASP A 246 -19.42 -12.22 -18.27
N ARG A 247 -19.22 -13.45 -18.76
CA ARG A 247 -18.19 -14.38 -18.29
C ARG A 247 -17.17 -14.66 -19.37
N PHE A 248 -15.94 -14.93 -18.95
CA PHE A 248 -14.89 -15.43 -19.82
C PHE A 248 -14.62 -16.89 -19.51
N MET A 249 -14.71 -17.71 -20.52
CA MET A 249 -14.29 -19.12 -20.47
C MET A 249 -12.83 -19.19 -20.87
N LEU A 250 -12.01 -19.74 -19.99
CA LEU A 250 -10.56 -19.83 -20.17
C LEU A 250 -10.18 -21.30 -20.31
N SER A 251 -9.59 -21.66 -21.46
CA SER A 251 -9.19 -23.05 -21.76
C SER A 251 -7.70 -23.25 -21.47
N PHE A 252 -7.38 -24.26 -20.69
CA PHE A 252 -6.02 -24.72 -20.39
C PHE A 252 -6.02 -26.18 -19.92
N ASP A 253 -4.90 -26.88 -20.15
CA ASP A 253 -4.76 -28.26 -19.74
C ASP A 253 -4.51 -28.36 -18.25
N ARG A 254 -5.29 -29.19 -17.57
CA ARG A 254 -5.17 -29.41 -16.14
C ARG A 254 -5.40 -30.86 -15.80
N GLU A 255 -4.41 -31.47 -15.18
CA GLU A 255 -4.56 -32.79 -14.58
C GLU A 255 -5.42 -32.73 -13.30
N TRP A 256 -6.13 -33.80 -13.00
CA TRP A 256 -7.06 -33.85 -11.87
C TRP A 256 -6.42 -33.54 -10.51
N TYR A 257 -5.13 -33.81 -10.34
CA TYR A 257 -4.36 -33.54 -9.12
C TYR A 257 -3.78 -32.10 -9.05
N GLN A 258 -3.77 -31.36 -10.17
CA GLN A 258 -3.22 -29.99 -10.23
C GLN A 258 -4.25 -28.94 -9.81
N VAL A 259 -4.81 -29.07 -8.60
CA VAL A 259 -5.90 -28.20 -8.13
C VAL A 259 -5.52 -26.72 -8.12
N TRP A 260 -4.25 -26.41 -7.93
CA TRP A 260 -3.70 -25.04 -7.89
C TRP A 260 -3.31 -24.47 -9.25
N LYS A 261 -3.22 -25.29 -10.34
CA LYS A 261 -2.92 -24.81 -11.68
C LYS A 261 -4.07 -23.94 -12.20
N ARG A 262 -3.77 -22.70 -12.58
CA ARG A 262 -4.77 -21.71 -13.03
C ARG A 262 -4.50 -21.15 -14.43
N SER A 263 -3.42 -21.58 -15.08
CA SER A 263 -3.01 -21.15 -16.42
C SER A 263 -2.16 -22.21 -17.09
N GLN A 264 -2.01 -22.12 -18.41
CA GLN A 264 -1.16 -23.04 -19.17
C GLN A 264 0.31 -22.68 -19.01
N ASN A 265 1.12 -23.63 -18.57
CA ASN A 265 2.57 -23.57 -18.55
C ASN A 265 3.12 -25.00 -18.33
N PRO A 266 3.99 -25.53 -19.22
CA PRO A 266 4.51 -24.93 -20.45
C PRO A 266 3.46 -24.79 -21.55
N PHE A 267 3.79 -24.04 -22.62
CA PHE A 267 2.90 -23.78 -23.75
C PHE A 267 3.54 -24.27 -25.07
N PRO A 268 2.78 -24.92 -25.98
CA PRO A 268 3.30 -25.34 -27.29
C PRO A 268 3.50 -24.15 -28.23
N ALA A 269 4.64 -24.15 -28.97
CA ALA A 269 5.04 -23.02 -29.84
C ALA A 269 4.10 -22.80 -31.03
N ASP A 270 3.45 -23.86 -31.54
CA ASP A 270 2.66 -23.85 -32.77
C ASP A 270 1.19 -23.47 -32.55
N GLU A 271 0.78 -23.23 -31.31
CA GLU A 271 -0.60 -22.88 -30.97
C GLU A 271 -0.75 -21.39 -30.64
N PRO A 272 -1.93 -20.81 -30.91
CA PRO A 272 -2.22 -19.44 -30.48
C PRO A 272 -2.29 -19.35 -28.99
N ILE A 273 -1.65 -18.31 -28.41
CA ILE A 273 -1.59 -18.06 -26.98
C ILE A 273 -2.33 -16.77 -26.61
N TYR A 274 -3.14 -16.86 -25.57
CA TYR A 274 -3.89 -15.74 -25.03
C TYR A 274 -3.37 -15.36 -23.65
N CYS A 275 -2.91 -14.13 -23.49
CA CYS A 275 -2.63 -13.55 -22.18
C CYS A 275 -3.88 -12.86 -21.66
N PHE A 276 -4.53 -13.44 -20.68
CA PHE A 276 -5.73 -12.89 -20.04
C PHE A 276 -5.36 -12.27 -18.71
N THR A 277 -5.88 -11.07 -18.45
CA THR A 277 -5.66 -10.34 -17.18
C THR A 277 -6.95 -9.70 -16.68
N ALA A 278 -7.05 -9.55 -15.36
CA ALA A 278 -8.09 -8.80 -14.68
C ALA A 278 -7.43 -7.73 -13.81
N VAL A 279 -7.55 -6.48 -14.21
CA VAL A 279 -6.94 -5.34 -13.53
C VAL A 279 -8.01 -4.55 -12.78
N PHE A 280 -7.86 -4.47 -11.46
CA PHE A 280 -8.73 -3.62 -10.64
C PHE A 280 -8.34 -2.16 -10.80
N ALA A 281 -9.36 -1.32 -10.98
CA ALA A 281 -9.27 0.14 -10.91
C ALA A 281 -10.49 0.68 -10.13
N PRO A 282 -10.34 1.75 -9.34
CA PRO A 282 -11.45 2.44 -8.67
C PRO A 282 -12.52 2.94 -9.64
N VAL A 283 -13.74 3.17 -9.14
CA VAL A 283 -14.92 3.55 -9.97
C VAL A 283 -14.66 4.78 -10.84
N ALA A 284 -14.02 5.80 -10.30
CA ALA A 284 -13.75 7.05 -11.02
C ALA A 284 -12.58 6.98 -12.00
N LEU A 285 -11.82 5.87 -12.00
CA LEU A 285 -10.59 5.77 -12.75
C LEU A 285 -10.82 5.17 -14.13
N ASN A 286 -10.53 5.96 -15.17
CA ASN A 286 -10.40 5.50 -16.54
C ASN A 286 -8.93 5.70 -16.98
N THR A 287 -8.25 4.64 -17.34
CA THR A 287 -6.84 4.69 -17.72
C THR A 287 -6.50 3.66 -18.77
N THR A 288 -5.33 3.81 -19.41
CA THR A 288 -4.80 2.82 -20.33
C THR A 288 -3.72 2.01 -19.60
N VAL A 289 -3.82 0.69 -19.67
CA VAL A 289 -2.76 -0.23 -19.27
C VAL A 289 -2.22 -0.91 -20.52
N TYR A 290 -1.02 -1.41 -20.43
CA TYR A 290 -0.34 -2.04 -21.57
C TYR A 290 0.02 -3.46 -21.21
N HIS A 291 -0.27 -4.42 -22.12
CA HIS A 291 0.38 -5.72 -22.11
C HIS A 291 1.68 -5.59 -22.87
N HIS A 292 2.78 -5.56 -22.16
CA HIS A 292 4.11 -5.45 -22.71
C HIS A 292 4.76 -6.84 -22.79
N TRP A 293 4.83 -7.37 -23.99
CA TRP A 293 5.37 -8.70 -24.28
C TRP A 293 6.88 -8.63 -24.41
N TYR A 294 7.54 -9.53 -23.71
CA TYR A 294 8.98 -9.71 -23.73
C TYR A 294 9.32 -11.16 -24.06
N PHE A 295 10.44 -11.35 -24.71
CA PHE A 295 10.95 -12.65 -25.12
C PHE A 295 12.41 -12.80 -24.76
N ARG A 296 12.83 -14.01 -24.41
CA ARG A 296 14.24 -14.43 -24.35
C ARG A 296 14.35 -15.89 -24.82
N THR A 297 15.41 -16.17 -25.60
CA THR A 297 15.66 -17.51 -26.14
C THR A 297 16.09 -18.50 -25.05
N ASN A 298 16.92 -18.05 -24.10
CA ASN A 298 17.48 -18.88 -23.02
C ASN A 298 17.52 -18.06 -21.72
N SER A 299 17.54 -18.74 -20.58
CA SER A 299 17.60 -18.11 -19.26
C SER A 299 18.81 -17.19 -19.04
N ASP A 300 19.91 -17.44 -19.77
CA ASP A 300 21.15 -16.64 -19.65
C ASP A 300 21.09 -15.31 -20.42
N LYS A 301 20.07 -15.13 -21.29
CA LYS A 301 19.90 -13.90 -22.07
C LYS A 301 18.90 -12.94 -21.40
N PRO A 302 19.11 -11.63 -21.54
CA PRO A 302 18.12 -10.66 -21.09
C PRO A 302 16.85 -10.76 -21.92
N PHE A 303 15.72 -10.38 -21.31
CA PHE A 303 14.46 -10.25 -22.03
C PHE A 303 14.54 -9.07 -23.02
N THR A 304 14.12 -9.31 -24.24
CA THR A 304 13.98 -8.31 -25.31
C THR A 304 12.52 -7.94 -25.50
N HIS A 305 12.29 -6.71 -25.88
CA HIS A 305 10.96 -6.21 -26.22
C HIS A 305 10.41 -6.92 -27.45
N ALA A 306 9.18 -7.38 -27.39
CA ALA A 306 8.47 -7.97 -28.52
C ALA A 306 7.31 -7.08 -29.00
N ASP A 307 6.34 -6.78 -28.12
CA ASP A 307 5.18 -5.94 -28.42
C ASP A 307 4.68 -5.18 -27.19
N LYS A 308 4.04 -4.02 -27.43
CA LYS A 308 3.36 -3.24 -26.39
C LYS A 308 1.94 -2.91 -26.85
N ILE A 309 0.94 -3.59 -26.26
CA ILE A 309 -0.46 -3.52 -26.69
C ILE A 309 -1.28 -2.74 -25.67
N PRO A 310 -1.91 -1.59 -26.07
CA PRO A 310 -2.70 -0.77 -25.16
C PRO A 310 -4.07 -1.41 -24.89
N ILE A 311 -4.52 -1.33 -23.64
CA ILE A 311 -5.84 -1.77 -23.18
C ILE A 311 -6.47 -0.64 -22.37
N LYS A 312 -7.56 -0.08 -22.87
CA LYS A 312 -8.34 0.91 -22.12
C LYS A 312 -9.16 0.22 -21.05
N ILE A 313 -8.96 0.58 -19.80
CA ILE A 313 -9.71 0.03 -18.67
C ILE A 313 -10.62 1.09 -18.07
N ALA A 314 -11.83 0.64 -17.70
CA ALA A 314 -12.79 1.43 -16.92
C ALA A 314 -12.90 0.81 -15.52
N GLY A 315 -12.83 1.66 -14.50
CA GLY A 315 -12.92 1.24 -13.11
C GLY A 315 -14.31 0.79 -12.66
N GLY A 316 -14.43 0.44 -11.39
CA GLY A 316 -15.69 0.10 -10.74
C GLY A 316 -16.07 -1.37 -10.71
N ARG A 317 -15.26 -2.27 -11.28
CA ARG A 317 -15.50 -3.73 -11.25
C ARG A 317 -14.69 -4.36 -10.14
N GLU A 318 -15.33 -4.98 -9.15
CA GLU A 318 -14.65 -5.63 -8.00
C GLU A 318 -13.69 -6.76 -8.43
N GLY A 319 -14.07 -7.55 -9.41
CA GLY A 319 -13.24 -8.60 -10.01
C GLY A 319 -12.17 -8.09 -10.98
N GLY A 320 -12.07 -6.77 -11.16
CA GLY A 320 -11.19 -6.12 -12.13
C GLY A 320 -11.76 -6.07 -13.55
N TYR A 321 -11.24 -5.14 -14.34
CA TYR A 321 -11.50 -5.07 -15.77
C TYR A 321 -10.77 -6.21 -16.46
N ARG A 322 -11.53 -7.04 -17.16
CA ARG A 322 -11.04 -8.26 -17.81
C ARG A 322 -10.71 -7.96 -19.25
N ALA A 323 -9.50 -8.27 -19.64
CA ALA A 323 -9.01 -8.10 -21.01
C ALA A 323 -7.99 -9.18 -21.36
N TYR A 324 -7.78 -9.37 -22.67
CA TYR A 324 -6.75 -10.28 -23.15
C TYR A 324 -6.07 -9.71 -24.39
N THR A 325 -4.85 -10.15 -24.61
CA THR A 325 -4.10 -10.00 -25.84
C THR A 325 -3.66 -11.38 -26.32
N PHE A 326 -3.47 -11.57 -27.62
CA PHE A 326 -3.09 -12.87 -28.14
C PHE A 326 -1.99 -12.77 -29.20
N LYS A 327 -1.26 -13.86 -29.36
CA LYS A 327 -0.31 -14.08 -30.45
C LYS A 327 -0.61 -15.41 -31.13
N GLN A 328 -0.52 -15.45 -32.45
CA GLN A 328 -0.82 -16.66 -33.23
C GLN A 328 0.29 -17.71 -33.09
N ARG A 329 1.54 -17.27 -33.00
CA ARG A 329 2.71 -18.13 -32.81
C ARG A 329 3.75 -17.45 -31.96
N LEU A 330 4.46 -18.24 -31.19
CA LEU A 330 5.58 -17.81 -30.37
C LEU A 330 6.82 -18.66 -30.68
N ASP A 331 7.97 -18.03 -30.72
CA ASP A 331 9.23 -18.76 -30.77
C ASP A 331 9.48 -19.50 -29.45
N PRO A 332 10.08 -20.72 -29.50
CA PRO A 332 10.47 -21.45 -28.31
C PRO A 332 11.42 -20.63 -27.41
N GLY A 333 11.15 -20.63 -26.12
CA GLY A 333 11.91 -19.88 -25.12
C GLY A 333 11.00 -19.32 -24.02
N ASP A 334 11.53 -18.41 -23.22
CA ASP A 334 10.75 -17.82 -22.14
C ASP A 334 10.07 -16.52 -22.60
N TRP A 335 8.77 -16.48 -22.38
CA TRP A 335 7.93 -15.31 -22.65
C TRP A 335 7.41 -14.71 -21.35
N ARG A 336 7.30 -13.39 -21.35
CA ARG A 336 6.80 -12.64 -20.22
C ARG A 336 5.93 -11.50 -20.71
N VAL A 337 4.77 -11.33 -20.07
CA VAL A 337 3.91 -10.16 -20.24
C VAL A 337 3.90 -9.35 -18.97
N ASP A 338 4.42 -8.14 -19.02
CA ASP A 338 4.30 -7.17 -17.97
C ASP A 338 3.04 -6.33 -18.24
N VAL A 339 2.15 -6.28 -17.25
CA VAL A 339 0.99 -5.38 -17.26
C VAL A 339 1.45 -4.07 -16.68
N GLU A 340 1.50 -3.04 -17.51
CA GLU A 340 2.13 -1.75 -17.17
C GLU A 340 1.15 -0.59 -17.27
N THR A 341 1.38 0.44 -16.48
CA THR A 341 0.77 1.76 -16.65
C THR A 341 1.40 2.50 -17.84
N GLU A 342 0.83 3.65 -18.20
CA GLU A 342 1.36 4.50 -19.29
C GLU A 342 2.80 4.98 -19.02
N ASP A 343 3.12 5.25 -17.76
CA ASP A 343 4.46 5.66 -17.30
C ASP A 343 5.41 4.47 -17.02
N GLY A 344 5.06 3.25 -17.51
CA GLY A 344 5.93 2.07 -17.48
C GLY A 344 6.00 1.33 -16.13
N ARG A 345 5.08 1.60 -15.21
CA ARG A 345 5.04 0.91 -13.91
C ARG A 345 4.33 -0.41 -13.99
N ILE A 346 4.96 -1.44 -13.46
CA ILE A 346 4.43 -2.80 -13.49
C ILE A 346 3.34 -2.97 -12.44
N ILE A 347 2.12 -3.30 -12.90
CA ILE A 347 0.95 -3.65 -12.07
C ILE A 347 0.95 -5.14 -11.77
N GLY A 348 1.41 -5.95 -12.74
CA GLY A 348 1.45 -7.40 -12.63
C GLY A 348 2.31 -8.01 -13.73
N ARG A 349 2.61 -9.30 -13.58
CA ARG A 349 3.45 -10.05 -14.51
C ARG A 349 2.88 -11.45 -14.73
N VAL A 350 2.87 -11.89 -15.99
CA VAL A 350 2.54 -13.26 -16.38
C VAL A 350 3.72 -13.82 -17.18
N SER A 351 4.21 -14.99 -16.80
CA SER A 351 5.33 -15.65 -17.46
C SER A 351 4.92 -17.04 -17.96
N VAL A 352 5.50 -17.46 -19.07
CA VAL A 352 5.26 -18.78 -19.67
C VAL A 352 6.52 -19.26 -20.36
N SER A 353 6.84 -20.55 -20.24
CA SER A 353 7.84 -21.22 -21.07
C SER A 353 7.17 -21.80 -22.30
N VAL A 354 7.70 -21.50 -23.47
CA VAL A 354 7.19 -21.98 -24.77
C VAL A 354 8.14 -23.06 -25.28
N GLU A 355 7.61 -24.25 -25.50
CA GLU A 355 8.38 -25.44 -25.92
C GLU A 355 7.94 -25.91 -27.30
N LYS A 356 8.84 -26.59 -28.03
CA LYS A 356 8.46 -27.24 -29.27
C LYS A 356 7.52 -28.41 -28.97
N GLN A 357 6.57 -28.67 -29.84
CA GLN A 357 5.53 -29.70 -29.64
C GLN A 357 6.08 -31.12 -29.41
N GLY A 358 7.33 -31.40 -29.80
CA GLY A 358 8.02 -32.68 -29.55
C GLY A 358 8.69 -32.81 -28.18
N ASP A 359 8.90 -31.69 -27.47
CA ASP A 359 9.59 -31.66 -26.17
C ASP A 359 8.60 -31.70 -24.99
N ILE A 360 7.32 -31.43 -25.26
CA ILE A 360 6.26 -31.54 -24.26
C ILE A 360 5.96 -33.03 -24.07
N GLN A 361 6.44 -33.62 -22.97
CA GLN A 361 6.06 -34.99 -22.62
C GLN A 361 4.53 -35.07 -22.51
N PRO A 362 3.87 -35.97 -23.26
CA PRO A 362 2.46 -36.17 -23.05
C PRO A 362 2.25 -36.68 -21.64
N SER A 363 1.54 -35.89 -20.82
CA SER A 363 1.04 -36.37 -19.54
C SER A 363 0.29 -37.67 -19.83
N LEU A 364 0.78 -38.79 -19.26
CA LEU A 364 0.17 -40.11 -19.39
C LEU A 364 -1.35 -39.97 -19.15
N ARG A 365 -2.12 -40.33 -20.19
CA ARG A 365 -3.57 -40.36 -20.17
C ARG A 365 -4.11 -41.33 -19.14
#